data_fe587def5d92b73632a7d7cf05f13d63
#
_entry.id   fe587def5d92b73632a7d7cf05f13d63
#
_cell.length_a   1.000
_cell.length_b   1.000
_cell.length_c   1.000
_cell.angle_alpha   90.00
_cell.angle_beta   90.00
_cell.angle_gamma   90.00
#
_symmetry.space_group_name_H-M   'P 1'
#
loop_
_entity.id
_entity.type
_entity.pdbx_description
1 polymer ?
#
loop_
_entity_poly.entity_id
_entity_poly.type
_entity_poly.pdbx_seq_one_letter_code
_entity_poly.pdbx_strand_id
1 'polypeptide(L)'
;MSYTINYSNGANSIVIADGTVDNSTSLALVGKNYPNYGQYLDQNFLYLLENFSNGAQPTNPVTGQIWYNTTKGALQVYNGSLFKNIAAATTQELIKVVGAAKAKRVEAYFKKE
;
A
#
# COMPACT_ATOMS: atom_id res chain seq x y z
N MET A 1 22.83 -20.00 5.96
CA MET A 1 22.54 -18.88 6.87
C MET A 1 21.34 -18.10 6.35
N SER A 2 20.33 -17.89 7.18
CA SER A 2 19.11 -17.19 6.75
C SER A 2 19.26 -15.67 6.90
N TYR A 3 18.47 -14.93 6.13
CA TYR A 3 18.27 -13.50 6.37
C TYR A 3 17.10 -13.31 7.33
N THR A 4 17.26 -12.40 8.28
CA THR A 4 16.14 -11.93 9.12
C THR A 4 15.85 -10.50 8.74
N ILE A 5 14.66 -10.27 8.21
CA ILE A 5 14.22 -8.96 7.75
C ILE A 5 13.17 -8.44 8.73
N ASN A 6 13.41 -7.27 9.29
CA ASN A 6 12.56 -6.72 10.35
C ASN A 6 11.57 -5.70 9.81
N TYR A 7 10.32 -5.78 10.29
CA TYR A 7 9.35 -4.71 10.09
C TYR A 7 9.79 -3.47 10.87
N SER A 8 9.37 -2.32 10.42
CA SER A 8 9.75 -1.05 11.07
C SER A 8 9.24 -0.92 12.50
N ASN A 9 8.20 -1.69 12.87
CA ASN A 9 7.69 -1.70 14.25
C ASN A 9 8.62 -2.40 15.24
N GLY A 10 9.63 -3.12 14.74
CA GLY A 10 10.59 -3.84 15.56
C GLY A 10 10.06 -5.09 16.25
N ALA A 11 8.77 -5.38 16.13
CA ALA A 11 8.14 -6.52 16.81
C ALA A 11 8.03 -7.76 15.93
N ASN A 12 7.96 -7.57 14.60
CA ASN A 12 7.78 -8.65 13.64
C ASN A 12 8.95 -8.73 12.69
N SER A 13 9.22 -9.96 12.21
CA SER A 13 10.27 -10.18 11.22
C SER A 13 9.86 -11.28 10.25
N ILE A 14 10.57 -11.33 9.11
CA ILE A 14 10.46 -12.39 8.12
C ILE A 14 11.83 -13.06 8.04
N VAL A 15 11.87 -14.38 8.22
CA VAL A 15 13.10 -15.15 8.08
C VAL A 15 13.10 -15.85 6.74
N ILE A 16 14.15 -15.61 5.94
CA ILE A 16 14.26 -16.14 4.58
C ILE A 16 15.44 -17.10 4.56
N ALA A 17 15.15 -18.39 4.37
CA ALA A 17 16.19 -19.41 4.31
C ALA A 17 17.07 -19.24 3.07
N ASP A 18 18.32 -19.71 3.17
CA ASP A 18 19.26 -19.69 2.04
C ASP A 18 18.64 -20.38 0.83
N GLY A 19 18.86 -19.79 -0.34
CA GLY A 19 18.42 -20.38 -1.60
C GLY A 19 16.92 -20.40 -1.82
N THR A 20 16.15 -19.60 -1.07
CA THR A 20 14.69 -19.55 -1.20
C THR A 20 14.18 -18.16 -1.48
N VAL A 21 12.91 -18.08 -1.89
CA VAL A 21 12.18 -16.83 -2.09
C VAL A 21 10.98 -16.84 -1.16
N ASP A 22 10.78 -15.75 -0.45
CA ASP A 22 9.64 -15.58 0.46
C ASP A 22 8.59 -14.69 -0.20
N ASN A 23 7.38 -15.22 -0.32
CA ASN A 23 6.25 -14.52 -0.92
C ASN A 23 5.15 -14.22 0.11
N SER A 24 5.53 -14.09 1.38
CA SER A 24 4.57 -13.78 2.45
C SER A 24 4.08 -12.34 2.41
N THR A 25 4.73 -11.49 1.61
CA THR A 25 4.27 -10.14 1.30
C THR A 25 3.98 -10.03 -0.19
N SER A 26 3.58 -8.86 -0.65
CA SER A 26 3.35 -8.62 -2.09
C SER A 26 4.64 -8.64 -2.92
N LEU A 27 5.78 -8.59 -2.27
CA LEU A 27 7.09 -8.65 -2.95
C LEU A 27 7.69 -10.04 -2.81
N ALA A 28 8.64 -10.35 -3.71
CA ALA A 28 9.41 -11.57 -3.62
C ALA A 28 10.71 -11.25 -2.88
N LEU A 29 10.81 -11.68 -1.62
CA LEU A 29 11.99 -11.44 -0.80
C LEU A 29 12.96 -12.60 -0.96
N VAL A 30 14.14 -12.30 -1.50
CA VAL A 30 15.10 -13.30 -1.95
C VAL A 30 16.09 -13.59 -0.84
N GLY A 31 16.28 -14.88 -0.54
CA GLY A 31 17.24 -15.34 0.44
C GLY A 31 18.66 -15.29 -0.10
N LYS A 32 19.63 -15.52 0.80
CA LYS A 32 21.04 -15.57 0.46
C LYS A 32 21.28 -16.69 -0.56
N ASN A 33 22.19 -16.48 -1.48
CA ASN A 33 22.61 -17.45 -2.49
C ASN A 33 21.53 -17.91 -3.46
N TYR A 34 20.43 -17.13 -3.60
CA TYR A 34 19.42 -17.45 -4.59
C TYR A 34 19.90 -17.00 -5.98
N PRO A 35 19.87 -17.88 -7.00
CA PRO A 35 20.27 -17.47 -8.35
C PRO A 35 19.29 -16.47 -8.95
N ASN A 36 19.79 -15.57 -9.80
CA ASN A 36 18.98 -14.55 -10.49
C ASN A 36 18.29 -13.57 -9.54
N TYR A 37 18.89 -13.33 -8.38
CA TYR A 37 18.30 -12.40 -7.38
C TYR A 37 18.07 -11.00 -7.96
N GLY A 38 18.89 -10.55 -8.90
CA GLY A 38 18.76 -9.24 -9.51
C GLY A 38 17.44 -9.04 -10.22
N GLN A 39 16.95 -10.07 -10.91
CA GLN A 39 15.65 -10.01 -11.59
C GLN A 39 14.52 -9.80 -10.58
N TYR A 40 14.56 -10.50 -9.46
CA TYR A 40 13.55 -10.33 -8.40
C TYR A 40 13.60 -8.94 -7.78
N LEU A 41 14.80 -8.43 -7.52
CA LEU A 41 14.97 -7.08 -6.98
C LEU A 41 14.40 -6.03 -7.95
N ASP A 42 14.75 -6.13 -9.23
CA ASP A 42 14.25 -5.19 -10.23
C ASP A 42 12.74 -5.25 -10.35
N GLN A 43 12.16 -6.46 -10.32
CA GLN A 43 10.72 -6.62 -10.36
C GLN A 43 10.05 -5.98 -9.13
N ASN A 44 10.64 -6.17 -7.95
CA ASN A 44 10.13 -5.56 -6.72
C ASN A 44 10.17 -4.04 -6.81
N PHE A 45 11.26 -3.48 -7.33
CA PHE A 45 11.38 -2.03 -7.48
C PHE A 45 10.33 -1.48 -8.43
N LEU A 46 10.06 -2.18 -9.52
CA LEU A 46 9.03 -1.74 -10.47
C LEU A 46 7.63 -1.78 -9.83
N TYR A 47 7.32 -2.85 -9.08
CA TYR A 47 6.06 -2.93 -8.36
C TYR A 47 5.89 -1.76 -7.38
N LEU A 48 6.95 -1.44 -6.65
CA LEU A 48 6.93 -0.31 -5.72
C LEU A 48 6.77 1.02 -6.46
N LEU A 49 7.50 1.18 -7.57
CA LEU A 49 7.46 2.41 -8.36
C LEU A 49 6.07 2.69 -8.88
N GLU A 50 5.35 1.68 -9.34
CA GLU A 50 3.99 1.83 -9.86
C GLU A 50 2.90 1.67 -8.81
N ASN A 51 3.29 1.51 -7.55
CA ASN A 51 2.37 1.28 -6.42
C ASN A 51 1.44 0.10 -6.67
N PHE A 52 1.99 -1.00 -7.19
CA PHE A 52 1.24 -2.23 -7.49
C PHE A 52 0.03 -1.97 -8.40
N SER A 53 0.20 -1.10 -9.38
CA SER A 53 -0.87 -0.66 -10.28
C SER A 53 -1.54 -1.86 -10.98
N ASN A 54 -2.80 -2.13 -10.65
CA ASN A 54 -3.55 -3.27 -11.20
C ASN A 54 -5.03 -3.10 -10.84
N GLY A 55 -5.88 -3.83 -11.56
CA GLY A 55 -7.31 -3.90 -11.24
C GLY A 55 -7.61 -4.82 -10.07
N ALA A 56 -6.69 -5.73 -9.74
CA ALA A 56 -6.80 -6.61 -8.58
C ALA A 56 -5.83 -6.14 -7.49
N GLN A 57 -6.25 -6.24 -6.23
CA GLN A 57 -5.40 -5.81 -5.12
C GLN A 57 -4.17 -6.71 -4.99
N PRO A 58 -3.05 -6.15 -4.48
CA PRO A 58 -1.84 -6.96 -4.24
C PRO A 58 -2.11 -8.12 -3.29
N THR A 59 -1.44 -9.24 -3.53
CA THR A 59 -1.55 -10.39 -2.64
C THR A 59 -0.72 -10.15 -1.38
N ASN A 60 -1.19 -10.67 -0.25
CA ASN A 60 -0.49 -10.59 1.02
C ASN A 60 -0.02 -9.17 1.37
N PRO A 61 -0.92 -8.17 1.35
CA PRO A 61 -0.50 -6.79 1.62
C PRO A 61 -0.11 -6.60 3.08
N VAL A 62 0.79 -5.65 3.31
CA VAL A 62 1.16 -5.23 4.67
C VAL A 62 0.45 -3.93 5.02
N THR A 63 0.21 -3.73 6.31
CA THR A 63 -0.43 -2.49 6.79
C THR A 63 0.39 -1.28 6.34
N GLY A 64 -0.27 -0.32 5.74
CA GLY A 64 0.39 0.88 5.21
C GLY A 64 0.81 0.76 3.76
N GLN A 65 0.62 -0.40 3.13
CA GLN A 65 0.98 -0.59 1.72
C GLN A 65 0.06 0.22 0.81
N ILE A 66 0.66 0.87 -0.18
CA ILE A 66 -0.06 1.68 -1.16
C ILE A 66 -0.36 0.84 -2.41
N TRP A 67 -1.57 0.99 -2.94
CA TRP A 67 -2.00 0.31 -4.16
C TRP A 67 -2.74 1.29 -5.07
N TYR A 68 -2.30 1.39 -6.32
CA TYR A 68 -3.07 2.14 -7.31
C TYR A 68 -4.09 1.22 -7.96
N ASN A 69 -5.36 1.38 -7.58
CA ASN A 69 -6.47 0.57 -8.10
C ASN A 69 -6.88 1.11 -9.47
N THR A 70 -6.49 0.42 -10.54
CA THR A 70 -6.76 0.89 -11.90
C THR A 70 -8.24 0.80 -12.27
N THR A 71 -8.99 -0.10 -11.64
CA THR A 71 -10.43 -0.23 -11.87
C THR A 71 -11.18 1.01 -11.39
N LYS A 72 -10.79 1.54 -10.23
CA LYS A 72 -11.40 2.74 -9.64
C LYS A 72 -10.67 4.02 -10.02
N GLY A 73 -9.45 3.92 -10.57
CA GLY A 73 -8.61 5.08 -10.83
C GLY A 73 -8.24 5.81 -9.54
N ALA A 74 -8.00 5.08 -8.46
CA ALA A 74 -7.80 5.65 -7.13
C ALA A 74 -6.60 5.04 -6.44
N LEU A 75 -5.87 5.88 -5.71
CA LEU A 75 -4.78 5.44 -4.85
C LEU A 75 -5.36 5.01 -3.51
N GLN A 76 -4.99 3.82 -3.06
CA GLN A 76 -5.54 3.23 -1.84
C GLN A 76 -4.43 2.79 -0.89
N VAL A 77 -4.74 2.72 0.40
CA VAL A 77 -3.82 2.26 1.43
C VAL A 77 -4.45 1.11 2.21
N TYR A 78 -3.64 0.11 2.53
CA TYR A 78 -4.09 -1.04 3.32
C TYR A 78 -4.05 -0.69 4.81
N ASN A 79 -5.21 -0.79 5.48
CA ASN A 79 -5.29 -0.43 6.91
C ASN A 79 -5.11 -1.63 7.86
N GLY A 80 -4.72 -2.79 7.30
CA GLY A 80 -4.60 -4.03 8.05
C GLY A 80 -5.76 -4.99 7.85
N SER A 81 -6.87 -4.51 7.27
CA SER A 81 -8.05 -5.33 6.99
C SER A 81 -8.49 -5.20 5.54
N LEU A 82 -8.48 -3.98 5.00
CA LEU A 82 -8.88 -3.74 3.62
C LEU A 82 -8.22 -2.46 3.11
N PHE A 83 -8.28 -2.27 1.79
CA PHE A 83 -7.76 -1.07 1.13
C PHE A 83 -8.80 0.04 1.17
N LYS A 84 -8.36 1.22 1.59
CA LYS A 84 -9.19 2.44 1.66
C LYS A 84 -8.61 3.51 0.76
N ASN A 85 -9.46 4.33 0.17
CA ASN A 85 -8.99 5.42 -0.67
C ASN A 85 -8.15 6.41 0.12
N ILE A 86 -7.02 6.80 -0.48
CA ILE A 86 -6.28 7.99 -0.05
C ILE A 86 -6.87 9.11 -0.88
N ALA A 87 -7.81 9.84 -0.33
CA ALA A 87 -8.46 10.89 -1.07
C ALA A 87 -8.03 12.24 -0.53
N ALA A 88 -7.89 13.21 -1.43
CA ALA A 88 -7.96 14.59 -1.03
C ALA A 88 -9.34 14.81 -0.41
N ALA A 89 -9.45 15.70 0.57
CA ALA A 89 -10.73 15.96 1.23
C ALA A 89 -11.77 16.36 0.20
N THR A 90 -12.83 15.56 0.11
CA THR A 90 -13.99 15.87 -0.72
C THR A 90 -15.05 16.54 0.17
N THR A 91 -16.09 17.10 -0.45
CA THR A 91 -17.20 17.65 0.30
C THR A 91 -17.79 16.61 1.25
N GLN A 92 -17.91 15.37 0.81
CA GLN A 92 -18.42 14.27 1.64
C GLN A 92 -17.55 14.01 2.86
N GLU A 93 -16.24 14.02 2.68
CA GLU A 93 -15.29 13.80 3.77
C GLU A 93 -15.28 14.97 4.74
N LEU A 94 -15.39 16.20 4.24
CA LEU A 94 -15.51 17.38 5.09
C LEU A 94 -16.76 17.30 5.96
N ILE A 95 -17.86 16.80 5.43
CA ILE A 95 -19.09 16.60 6.20
C ILE A 95 -18.84 15.66 7.37
N LYS A 96 -18.12 14.56 7.14
CA LYS A 96 -17.79 13.61 8.20
C LYS A 96 -16.88 14.18 9.26
N VAL A 97 -15.89 15.00 8.85
CA VAL A 97 -14.86 15.52 9.76
C VAL A 97 -15.38 16.66 10.60
N VAL A 98 -16.11 17.61 9.99
CA VAL A 98 -16.49 18.86 10.66
C VAL A 98 -17.97 18.93 11.08
N GLY A 99 -18.74 17.90 10.71
CA GLY A 99 -20.17 17.86 11.00
C GLY A 99 -21.01 18.54 9.92
N ALA A 100 -22.23 18.06 9.74
CA ALA A 100 -23.09 18.45 8.63
C ALA A 100 -23.38 19.96 8.57
N ALA A 101 -23.60 20.59 9.71
CA ALA A 101 -23.92 22.01 9.74
C ALA A 101 -22.74 22.89 9.28
N LYS A 102 -21.53 22.57 9.75
CA LYS A 102 -20.33 23.31 9.35
C LYS A 102 -19.97 23.03 7.89
N ALA A 103 -20.15 21.80 7.43
CA ALA A 103 -19.86 21.43 6.05
C ALA A 103 -20.77 22.17 5.06
N LYS A 104 -22.04 22.37 5.40
CA LYS A 104 -22.96 23.14 4.56
C LYS A 104 -22.49 24.57 4.37
N ARG A 105 -21.92 25.18 5.40
CA ARG A 105 -21.37 26.54 5.27
C ARG A 105 -20.17 26.55 4.34
N VAL A 106 -19.31 25.56 4.43
CA VAL A 106 -18.16 25.43 3.55
C VAL A 106 -18.59 25.25 2.12
N GLU A 107 -19.57 24.38 1.85
CA GLU A 107 -20.12 24.19 0.51
C GLU A 107 -20.67 25.49 -0.07
N ALA A 108 -21.46 26.20 0.73
CA ALA A 108 -22.05 27.47 0.30
C ALA A 108 -20.96 28.50 -0.08
N TYR A 109 -19.86 28.52 0.66
CA TYR A 109 -18.74 29.40 0.36
C TYR A 109 -18.10 29.04 -0.98
N PHE A 110 -17.79 27.77 -1.20
CA PHE A 110 -17.15 27.33 -2.43
C PHE A 110 -18.07 27.48 -3.65
N LYS A 111 -19.37 27.32 -3.50
CA LYS A 111 -20.31 27.49 -4.60
C LYS A 111 -20.43 28.93 -5.10
N LYS A 112 -20.05 29.90 -4.29
CA LYS A 112 -20.07 31.30 -4.69
C LYS A 112 -18.94 31.67 -5.65
N GLU A 113 -17.94 30.82 -5.72
CA GLU A 113 -16.81 31.04 -6.60
C GLU A 113 -16.98 30.31 -7.93
#